data_ba995065c8c8c9738fc9e3de19fc6490
#
_entry.id   ba995065c8c8c9738fc9e3de19fc6490
#
_cell.length_a   1.000
_cell.length_b   1.000
_cell.length_c   1.000
_cell.angle_alpha   90.00
_cell.angle_beta   90.00
_cell.angle_gamma   90.00
#
_symmetry.space_group_name_H-M   'P 1'
#
loop_
_entity.id
_entity.type
_entity.pdbx_description
1 polymer ?
#
loop_
_entity_poly.entity_id
_entity_poly.type
_entity_poly.pdbx_seq_one_letter_code
_entity_poly.pdbx_strand_id
1 'polypeptide(L)'
;PGDPKSFVSLGMTLRERFEHVDANAFGTSGNKADNYLLQRLQFHVDVHFDEHWQMFVQLEDARAFDKNVISPVDQNPLDLRLAFLAYVNATEAGTFKARVGRQDFAFDLQRFVSSRDGPNVRQSFDAAWADWETGSWRFIGFVSQPVQYNNIQPFDDSSNSHFRFHTLRVERLV
;
A
#
# COMPACT_ATOMS: atom_id res chain seq x y z
N PRO A 1 -23.91 -23.34 -8.19
CA PRO A 1 -23.52 -21.94 -8.42
C PRO A 1 -23.57 -21.23 -7.07
N GLY A 2 -22.40 -20.73 -6.65
CA GLY A 2 -22.30 -19.99 -5.39
C GLY A 2 -23.07 -18.67 -5.43
N ASP A 3 -23.29 -18.07 -4.28
CA ASP A 3 -23.82 -16.72 -4.16
C ASP A 3 -22.91 -15.76 -4.96
N PRO A 4 -23.42 -14.99 -5.95
CA PRO A 4 -22.64 -14.07 -6.74
C PRO A 4 -21.99 -12.95 -5.89
N LYS A 5 -22.41 -12.79 -4.64
CA LYS A 5 -21.84 -11.84 -3.67
C LYS A 5 -20.68 -12.42 -2.86
N SER A 6 -20.49 -13.76 -2.90
CA SER A 6 -19.39 -14.45 -2.25
C SER A 6 -18.46 -15.05 -3.31
N PHE A 7 -17.19 -14.63 -3.32
CA PHE A 7 -16.20 -15.11 -4.29
C PHE A 7 -14.77 -14.96 -3.77
N VAL A 8 -13.86 -15.69 -4.39
CA VAL A 8 -12.42 -15.56 -4.20
C VAL A 8 -11.79 -15.19 -5.53
N SER A 9 -10.95 -14.16 -5.51
CA SER A 9 -10.15 -13.71 -6.64
C SER A 9 -8.66 -13.86 -6.32
N LEU A 10 -7.91 -14.36 -7.29
CA LEU A 10 -6.46 -14.47 -7.22
C LEU A 10 -5.86 -13.60 -8.31
N GLY A 11 -4.79 -12.89 -7.99
CA GLY A 11 -4.10 -12.08 -8.98
C GLY A 11 -2.61 -12.00 -8.73
N MET A 12 -1.87 -11.76 -9.81
CA MET A 12 -0.43 -11.60 -9.79
C MET A 12 -0.02 -10.46 -10.72
N THR A 13 0.96 -9.67 -10.29
CA THR A 13 1.57 -8.60 -11.09
C THR A 13 3.08 -8.74 -11.04
N LEU A 14 3.72 -8.76 -12.19
CA LEU A 14 5.16 -8.64 -12.33
C LEU A 14 5.48 -7.30 -12.99
N ARG A 15 6.38 -6.52 -12.38
CA ARG A 15 6.96 -5.31 -12.96
C ARG A 15 8.46 -5.45 -13.04
N GLU A 16 9.00 -5.24 -14.22
CA GLU A 16 10.44 -5.13 -14.48
C GLU A 16 10.72 -3.72 -14.99
N ARG A 17 11.78 -3.09 -14.46
CA ARG A 17 12.19 -1.75 -14.85
C ARG A 17 13.70 -1.68 -14.93
N PHE A 18 14.21 -1.52 -16.13
CA PHE A 18 15.62 -1.23 -16.36
C PHE A 18 15.84 0.28 -16.23
N GLU A 19 16.86 0.67 -15.46
CA GLU A 19 17.26 2.05 -15.27
C GLU A 19 18.73 2.25 -15.62
N HIS A 20 18.99 3.34 -16.34
CA HIS A 20 20.31 3.86 -16.61
C HIS A 20 20.42 5.26 -16.03
N VAL A 21 21.41 5.49 -15.17
CA VAL A 21 21.61 6.76 -14.47
C VAL A 21 23.06 7.21 -14.67
N ASP A 22 23.28 8.28 -15.44
CA ASP A 22 24.62 8.81 -15.70
C ASP A 22 25.15 9.74 -14.61
N ALA A 23 24.27 10.50 -13.97
CA ALA A 23 24.64 11.54 -13.01
C ALA A 23 23.72 11.51 -11.79
N ASN A 24 23.93 10.53 -10.89
CA ASN A 24 23.15 10.43 -9.68
C ASN A 24 23.31 11.70 -8.83
N ALA A 25 22.17 12.20 -8.26
CA ALA A 25 22.10 13.43 -7.51
C ALA A 25 22.73 14.64 -8.25
N PHE A 26 22.41 14.80 -9.54
CA PHE A 26 22.97 15.86 -10.41
C PHE A 26 24.51 15.83 -10.51
N GLY A 27 25.12 14.66 -10.40
CA GLY A 27 26.57 14.50 -10.43
C GLY A 27 27.31 14.88 -9.15
N THR A 28 26.60 15.27 -8.08
CA THR A 28 27.21 15.68 -6.82
C THR A 28 27.62 14.52 -5.91
N SER A 29 27.13 13.32 -6.18
CA SER A 29 27.40 12.13 -5.37
C SER A 29 28.76 11.48 -5.65
N GLY A 30 29.48 11.91 -6.68
CA GLY A 30 30.72 11.28 -7.13
C GLY A 30 30.55 9.87 -7.69
N ASN A 31 29.33 9.36 -7.78
CA ASN A 31 29.05 8.02 -8.28
C ASN A 31 29.17 7.98 -9.81
N LYS A 32 29.74 6.89 -10.30
CA LYS A 32 29.79 6.57 -11.72
C LYS A 32 28.38 6.25 -12.23
N ALA A 33 28.23 6.19 -13.55
CA ALA A 33 27.02 5.70 -14.17
C ALA A 33 26.60 4.34 -13.59
N ASP A 34 25.31 4.15 -13.41
CA ASP A 34 24.71 2.94 -12.86
C ASP A 34 23.69 2.36 -13.83
N ASN A 35 23.73 1.04 -14.01
CA ASN A 35 22.78 0.29 -14.83
C ASN A 35 22.23 -0.84 -13.99
N TYR A 36 20.93 -0.86 -13.79
CA TYR A 36 20.33 -1.85 -12.93
C TYR A 36 18.92 -2.24 -13.35
N LEU A 37 18.50 -3.42 -12.93
CA LEU A 37 17.15 -3.93 -13.09
C LEU A 37 16.43 -3.93 -11.74
N LEU A 38 15.25 -3.32 -11.68
CA LEU A 38 14.32 -3.43 -10.56
C LEU A 38 13.19 -4.37 -10.94
N GLN A 39 12.99 -5.41 -10.17
CA GLN A 39 11.90 -6.38 -10.31
C GLN A 39 10.98 -6.29 -9.10
N ARG A 40 9.67 -6.30 -9.32
CA ARG A 40 8.65 -6.38 -8.28
C ARG A 40 7.59 -7.39 -8.68
N LEU A 41 7.46 -8.45 -7.88
CA LEU A 41 6.41 -9.45 -7.99
C LEU A 41 5.40 -9.24 -6.88
N GLN A 42 4.13 -9.19 -7.21
CA GLN A 42 3.02 -9.12 -6.25
C GLN A 42 2.05 -10.27 -6.53
N PHE A 43 1.62 -10.94 -5.47
CA PHE A 43 0.57 -11.95 -5.52
C PHE A 43 -0.49 -11.60 -4.48
N HIS A 44 -1.77 -11.67 -4.85
CA HIS A 44 -2.85 -11.38 -3.91
C HIS A 44 -3.98 -12.41 -3.96
N VAL A 45 -4.65 -12.49 -2.81
CA VAL A 45 -5.91 -13.20 -2.60
C VAL A 45 -6.92 -12.18 -2.09
N ASP A 46 -8.05 -12.07 -2.77
CA ASP A 46 -9.18 -11.22 -2.41
C ASP A 46 -10.41 -12.10 -2.18
N VAL A 47 -10.94 -12.08 -0.96
CA VAL A 47 -12.07 -12.90 -0.52
C VAL A 47 -13.23 -12.00 -0.15
N HIS A 48 -14.33 -12.10 -0.89
CA HIS A 48 -15.61 -11.52 -0.52
C HIS A 48 -16.47 -12.60 0.13
N PHE A 49 -16.78 -12.42 1.41
CA PHE A 49 -17.63 -13.35 2.16
C PHE A 49 -19.11 -13.15 1.82
N ASP A 50 -19.48 -11.90 1.63
CA ASP A 50 -20.81 -11.42 1.24
C ASP A 50 -20.70 -10.01 0.62
N GLU A 51 -21.82 -9.29 0.51
CA GLU A 51 -21.85 -7.90 0.00
C GLU A 51 -21.24 -6.87 0.96
N HIS A 52 -20.95 -7.26 2.20
CA HIS A 52 -20.45 -6.37 3.25
C HIS A 52 -18.98 -6.60 3.60
N TRP A 53 -18.53 -7.85 3.64
CA TRP A 53 -17.23 -8.21 4.19
C TRP A 53 -16.25 -8.66 3.11
N GLN A 54 -15.06 -8.07 3.15
CA GLN A 54 -13.93 -8.40 2.29
C GLN A 54 -12.67 -8.64 3.14
N MET A 55 -11.92 -9.67 2.82
CA MET A 55 -10.55 -9.88 3.30
C MET A 55 -9.61 -9.83 2.10
N PHE A 56 -8.54 -9.07 2.23
CA PHE A 56 -7.52 -8.95 1.19
C PHE A 56 -6.14 -9.21 1.77
N VAL A 57 -5.35 -10.07 1.09
CA VAL A 57 -3.96 -10.36 1.43
C VAL A 57 -3.10 -10.24 0.19
N GLN A 58 -1.99 -9.51 0.28
CA GLN A 58 -1.01 -9.38 -0.79
C GLN A 58 0.41 -9.56 -0.27
N LEU A 59 1.16 -10.42 -0.93
CA LEU A 59 2.60 -10.58 -0.77
C LEU A 59 3.32 -9.78 -1.86
N GLU A 60 4.49 -9.24 -1.52
CA GLU A 60 5.38 -8.56 -2.46
C GLU A 60 6.80 -9.08 -2.31
N ASP A 61 7.48 -9.32 -3.42
CA ASP A 61 8.93 -9.55 -3.49
C ASP A 61 9.53 -8.49 -4.43
N ALA A 62 10.35 -7.61 -3.90
CA ALA A 62 11.01 -6.54 -4.62
C ALA A 62 12.53 -6.78 -4.64
N ARG A 63 13.13 -6.82 -5.82
CA ARG A 63 14.55 -7.09 -6.04
C ARG A 63 15.22 -6.00 -6.85
N ALA A 64 16.49 -5.74 -6.54
CA ALA A 64 17.37 -4.89 -7.32
C ALA A 64 18.59 -5.70 -7.75
N PHE A 65 18.84 -5.75 -9.06
CA PHE A 65 19.98 -6.48 -9.65
C PHE A 65 20.96 -5.48 -10.23
N ASP A 66 22.24 -5.71 -9.98
CA ASP A 66 23.37 -4.92 -10.50
C ASP A 66 23.39 -3.45 -10.07
N LYS A 67 22.60 -3.05 -9.08
CA LYS A 67 22.60 -1.70 -8.54
C LYS A 67 23.77 -1.49 -7.58
N ASN A 68 24.59 -0.46 -7.83
CA ASN A 68 25.80 -0.16 -7.04
C ASN A 68 25.50 0.10 -5.56
N VAL A 69 24.40 0.79 -5.25
CA VAL A 69 23.97 1.06 -3.87
C VAL A 69 22.48 0.74 -3.75
N ILE A 70 22.16 -0.31 -3.04
CA ILE A 70 20.77 -0.73 -2.77
C ILE A 70 20.28 0.00 -1.52
N SER A 71 19.11 0.61 -1.61
CA SER A 71 18.41 1.26 -0.50
C SER A 71 17.13 0.49 -0.13
N PRO A 72 16.53 0.73 1.05
CA PRO A 72 15.29 0.07 1.47
C PRO A 72 14.09 0.29 0.53
N VAL A 73 14.15 1.29 -0.35
CA VAL A 73 13.09 1.52 -1.35
C VAL A 73 13.33 0.77 -2.67
N ASP A 74 14.48 0.16 -2.83
CA ASP A 74 14.86 -0.60 -4.03
C ASP A 74 14.57 -2.09 -3.88
N GLN A 75 14.78 -2.63 -2.68
CA GLN A 75 14.68 -4.05 -2.41
C GLN A 75 14.00 -4.30 -1.07
N ASN A 76 13.09 -5.28 -1.07
CA ASN A 76 12.48 -5.91 0.09
C ASN A 76 12.22 -7.38 -0.28
N PRO A 77 12.87 -8.36 0.35
CA PRO A 77 12.56 -9.77 0.13
C PRO A 77 11.10 -10.05 0.43
N LEU A 78 10.62 -11.19 -0.03
CA LEU A 78 9.21 -11.60 0.12
C LEU A 78 8.61 -11.20 1.47
N ASP A 79 7.64 -10.31 1.46
CA ASP A 79 6.97 -9.83 2.67
C ASP A 79 5.47 -9.61 2.49
N LEU A 80 4.77 -9.43 3.62
CA LEU A 80 3.35 -9.11 3.67
C LEU A 80 3.15 -7.63 3.37
N ARG A 81 2.78 -7.32 2.12
CA ARG A 81 2.54 -5.93 1.73
C ARG A 81 1.20 -5.40 2.21
N LEU A 82 0.12 -6.17 2.00
CA LEU A 82 -1.23 -5.80 2.44
C LEU A 82 -1.89 -6.99 3.13
N ALA A 83 -2.59 -6.73 4.23
CA ALA A 83 -3.47 -7.69 4.89
C ALA A 83 -4.52 -6.93 5.69
N PHE A 84 -5.75 -6.87 5.18
CA PHE A 84 -6.80 -6.15 5.84
C PHE A 84 -8.15 -6.83 5.75
N LEU A 85 -9.02 -6.50 6.71
CA LEU A 85 -10.43 -6.77 6.69
C LEU A 85 -11.17 -5.47 6.41
N ALA A 86 -12.10 -5.49 5.46
CA ALA A 86 -12.94 -4.34 5.12
C ALA A 86 -14.42 -4.67 5.30
N TYR A 87 -15.18 -3.65 5.67
CA TYR A 87 -16.63 -3.70 5.83
C TYR A 87 -17.25 -2.53 5.09
N VAL A 88 -18.36 -2.79 4.39
CA VAL A 88 -19.19 -1.77 3.76
C VAL A 88 -20.67 -2.06 4.02
N ASN A 89 -21.43 -1.02 4.34
CA ASN A 89 -22.88 -1.13 4.48
C ASN A 89 -23.55 0.13 3.95
N ALA A 90 -24.39 -0.05 2.95
CA ALA A 90 -25.18 1.02 2.34
C ALA A 90 -26.64 0.91 2.81
N THR A 91 -27.16 2.01 3.37
CA THR A 91 -28.53 2.15 3.85
C THR A 91 -29.15 3.44 3.32
N GLU A 92 -30.45 3.65 3.55
CA GLU A 92 -31.10 4.93 3.21
C GLU A 92 -30.50 6.12 3.99
N ALA A 93 -29.94 5.89 5.17
CA ALA A 93 -29.29 6.92 6.00
C ALA A 93 -27.89 7.29 5.50
N GLY A 94 -27.28 6.48 4.65
CA GLY A 94 -25.92 6.69 4.13
C GLY A 94 -25.12 5.41 3.97
N THR A 95 -23.88 5.58 3.55
CA THR A 95 -22.94 4.47 3.36
C THR A 95 -21.82 4.53 4.39
N PHE A 96 -21.66 3.46 5.15
CA PHE A 96 -20.56 3.27 6.08
C PHE A 96 -19.53 2.33 5.48
N LYS A 97 -18.25 2.71 5.59
CA LYS A 97 -17.10 1.88 5.18
C LYS A 97 -16.07 1.86 6.30
N ALA A 98 -15.47 0.71 6.54
CA ALA A 98 -14.37 0.59 7.50
C ALA A 98 -13.33 -0.40 6.99
N ARG A 99 -12.07 -0.20 7.39
CA ARG A 99 -10.97 -1.12 7.07
C ARG A 99 -9.97 -1.13 8.20
N VAL A 100 -9.48 -2.32 8.55
CA VAL A 100 -8.46 -2.50 9.59
C VAL A 100 -7.40 -3.49 9.10
N GLY A 101 -6.15 -3.20 9.41
CA GLY A 101 -4.99 -4.02 9.04
C GLY A 101 -3.96 -3.27 8.23
N ARG A 102 -3.02 -4.03 7.65
CA ARG A 102 -1.99 -3.47 6.76
C ARG A 102 -2.58 -3.11 5.41
N GLN A 103 -2.53 -1.85 5.04
CA GLN A 103 -3.19 -1.28 3.88
C GLN A 103 -2.38 -0.14 3.27
N ASP A 104 -2.68 0.19 2.02
CA ASP A 104 -2.20 1.43 1.41
C ASP A 104 -3.35 2.43 1.28
N PHE A 105 -3.00 3.70 1.33
CA PHE A 105 -3.91 4.81 1.05
C PHE A 105 -3.13 6.05 0.63
N ALA A 106 -3.84 6.95 -0.02
CA ALA A 106 -3.32 8.24 -0.45
C ALA A 106 -4.36 9.32 -0.15
N PHE A 107 -3.90 10.42 0.45
CA PHE A 107 -4.73 11.58 0.77
C PHE A 107 -4.15 12.87 0.18
N ASP A 108 -5.01 13.84 -0.09
CA ASP A 108 -4.66 15.21 -0.48
C ASP A 108 -3.62 15.28 -1.59
N LEU A 109 -3.92 14.65 -2.73
CA LEU A 109 -3.02 14.59 -3.87
C LEU A 109 -1.67 13.94 -3.52
N GLN A 110 -1.66 13.01 -2.55
CA GLN A 110 -0.50 12.27 -2.08
C GLN A 110 0.59 13.14 -1.41
N ARG A 111 0.25 14.33 -0.91
CA ARG A 111 1.21 15.24 -0.28
C ARG A 111 1.65 14.79 1.10
N PHE A 112 0.73 14.24 1.90
CA PHE A 112 1.01 13.81 3.28
C PHE A 112 1.15 12.30 3.39
N VAL A 113 0.31 11.55 2.69
CA VAL A 113 0.28 10.09 2.73
C VAL A 113 0.16 9.55 1.32
N SER A 114 1.06 8.63 0.96
CA SER A 114 1.12 8.04 -0.37
C SER A 114 1.65 6.60 -0.32
N SER A 115 1.11 5.74 -1.16
CA SER A 115 1.63 4.40 -1.39
C SER A 115 2.95 4.36 -2.19
N ARG A 116 3.42 5.50 -2.69
CA ARG A 116 4.68 5.68 -3.43
C ARG A 116 4.86 4.64 -4.54
N ASP A 117 4.19 4.80 -5.65
CA ASP A 117 4.28 3.84 -6.76
C ASP A 117 5.58 3.94 -7.59
N GLY A 118 6.30 5.05 -7.51
CA GLY A 118 7.59 5.27 -8.19
C GLY A 118 8.71 4.33 -7.74
N PRO A 119 9.03 4.21 -6.44
CA PRO A 119 10.02 3.28 -5.92
C PRO A 119 9.69 1.81 -6.21
N ASN A 120 10.66 0.92 -6.06
CA ASN A 120 10.44 -0.51 -6.25
C ASN A 120 9.63 -1.11 -5.09
N VAL A 121 9.94 -0.71 -3.86
CA VAL A 121 9.16 -1.07 -2.65
C VAL A 121 8.08 -0.01 -2.43
N ARG A 122 6.82 -0.42 -2.32
CA ARG A 122 5.67 0.47 -2.14
C ARG A 122 5.35 0.66 -0.66
N GLN A 123 5.00 1.89 -0.26
CA GLN A 123 4.64 2.20 1.12
C GLN A 123 3.30 1.61 1.51
N SER A 124 3.26 0.92 2.66
CA SER A 124 2.06 0.47 3.34
C SER A 124 1.99 0.99 4.78
N PHE A 125 0.81 0.85 5.39
CA PHE A 125 0.50 1.37 6.71
C PHE A 125 -0.31 0.33 7.49
N ASP A 126 0.04 0.09 8.74
CA ASP A 126 -0.81 -0.61 9.67
C ASP A 126 -1.80 0.41 10.25
N ALA A 127 -3.10 0.26 9.93
CA ALA A 127 -4.08 1.31 10.12
C ALA A 127 -5.49 0.77 10.43
N ALA A 128 -6.29 1.61 11.09
CA ALA A 128 -7.74 1.51 11.12
C ALA A 128 -8.35 2.78 10.52
N TRP A 129 -9.32 2.59 9.65
CA TRP A 129 -9.95 3.65 8.86
C TRP A 129 -11.45 3.46 8.84
N ALA A 130 -12.20 4.55 8.93
CA ALA A 130 -13.65 4.57 8.79
C ALA A 130 -14.10 5.79 7.98
N ASP A 131 -15.17 5.62 7.22
CA ASP A 131 -15.77 6.60 6.32
C ASP A 131 -17.29 6.51 6.40
N TRP A 132 -17.95 7.64 6.62
CA TRP A 132 -19.40 7.78 6.61
C TRP A 132 -19.81 8.81 5.58
N GLU A 133 -20.56 8.39 4.58
CA GLU A 133 -21.13 9.24 3.53
C GLU A 133 -22.63 9.35 3.75
N THR A 134 -23.15 10.57 3.95
CA THR A 134 -24.60 10.82 4.13
C THR A 134 -25.02 12.14 3.51
N GLY A 135 -26.02 12.12 2.62
CA GLY A 135 -26.43 13.28 1.84
C GLY A 135 -25.28 13.88 1.06
N SER A 136 -24.98 15.16 1.31
CA SER A 136 -23.81 15.85 0.70
C SER A 136 -22.56 15.85 1.61
N TRP A 137 -22.58 15.15 2.73
CA TRP A 137 -21.48 15.12 3.70
C TRP A 137 -20.72 13.80 3.69
N ARG A 138 -19.41 13.89 3.94
CA ARG A 138 -18.55 12.76 4.14
C ARG A 138 -17.62 12.99 5.34
N PHE A 139 -17.55 12.02 6.21
CA PHE A 139 -16.73 12.04 7.43
C PHE A 139 -15.74 10.91 7.38
N ILE A 140 -14.44 11.23 7.40
CA ILE A 140 -13.36 10.25 7.31
C ILE A 140 -12.50 10.37 8.56
N GLY A 141 -12.26 9.25 9.23
CA GLY A 141 -11.33 9.16 10.33
C GLY A 141 -10.36 8.01 10.13
N PHE A 142 -9.05 8.22 10.40
CA PHE A 142 -8.12 7.13 10.46
C PHE A 142 -6.99 7.34 11.46
N VAL A 143 -6.43 6.23 11.90
CA VAL A 143 -5.23 6.12 12.72
C VAL A 143 -4.28 5.18 12.04
N SER A 144 -3.00 5.51 11.95
CA SER A 144 -2.03 4.70 11.21
C SER A 144 -0.61 4.80 11.74
N GLN A 145 0.16 3.77 11.44
CA GLN A 145 1.61 3.69 11.58
C GLN A 145 2.20 3.25 10.23
N PRO A 146 3.23 3.92 9.69
CA PRO A 146 3.87 3.43 8.49
C PRO A 146 4.60 2.12 8.76
N VAL A 147 4.62 1.22 7.78
CA VAL A 147 5.44 0.03 7.83
C VAL A 147 6.89 0.41 7.57
N GLN A 148 7.78 -0.08 8.42
CA GLN A 148 9.22 0.01 8.25
C GLN A 148 9.71 -1.24 7.54
N TYR A 149 10.27 -1.04 6.35
CA TYR A 149 10.81 -2.12 5.54
C TYR A 149 12.20 -2.48 5.99
N ASN A 150 12.44 -3.79 6.08
CA ASN A 150 13.75 -4.35 6.31
C ASN A 150 14.12 -5.22 5.12
N ASN A 151 15.32 -5.04 4.58
CA ASN A 151 15.75 -5.74 3.37
C ASN A 151 16.67 -6.93 3.65
N ILE A 152 16.58 -7.52 4.85
CA ILE A 152 17.52 -8.55 5.34
C ILE A 152 16.94 -9.94 5.14
N GLN A 153 15.69 -10.16 5.56
CA GLN A 153 15.06 -11.49 5.56
C GLN A 153 13.60 -11.37 5.08
N PRO A 154 13.03 -12.48 4.58
CA PRO A 154 11.60 -12.53 4.32
C PRO A 154 10.77 -12.34 5.61
N PHE A 155 9.64 -11.63 5.51
CA PHE A 155 8.68 -11.39 6.59
C PHE A 155 9.27 -10.69 7.82
N ASP A 156 10.19 -9.74 7.61
CA ASP A 156 10.81 -8.96 8.69
C ASP A 156 10.32 -7.50 8.77
N ASP A 157 9.36 -7.12 7.95
CA ASP A 157 8.72 -5.81 7.98
C ASP A 157 7.87 -5.61 9.23
N SER A 158 8.02 -4.47 9.88
CA SER A 158 7.36 -4.16 11.15
C SER A 158 6.66 -2.80 11.15
N SER A 159 5.67 -2.61 12.03
CA SER A 159 5.06 -1.30 12.23
C SER A 159 6.03 -0.34 12.91
N ASN A 160 6.20 0.87 12.38
CA ASN A 160 6.99 1.91 13.03
C ASN A 160 6.18 2.57 14.16
N SER A 161 6.35 2.06 15.38
CA SER A 161 5.62 2.56 16.57
C SER A 161 6.01 4.00 16.98
N HIS A 162 7.15 4.52 16.51
CA HIS A 162 7.63 5.87 16.79
C HIS A 162 6.99 6.93 15.90
N PHE A 163 6.36 6.53 14.81
CA PHE A 163 5.69 7.43 13.91
C PHE A 163 4.21 7.07 13.77
N ARG A 164 3.34 8.04 14.11
CA ARG A 164 1.89 7.86 14.04
C ARG A 164 1.26 9.00 13.25
N PHE A 165 0.31 8.67 12.41
CA PHE A 165 -0.47 9.66 11.68
C PHE A 165 -1.96 9.41 11.90
N HIS A 166 -2.64 10.43 12.43
CA HIS A 166 -4.08 10.42 12.69
C HIS A 166 -4.72 11.57 11.95
N THR A 167 -5.90 11.37 11.40
CA THR A 167 -6.67 12.46 10.80
C THR A 167 -8.16 12.27 11.03
N LEU A 168 -8.83 13.42 11.11
CA LEU A 168 -10.27 13.54 10.96
C LEU A 168 -10.54 14.54 9.84
N ARG A 169 -11.32 14.14 8.85
CA ARG A 169 -11.65 14.94 7.67
C ARG A 169 -13.15 15.00 7.49
N VAL A 170 -13.66 16.18 7.20
CA VAL A 170 -15.06 16.42 6.86
C VAL A 170 -15.10 17.09 5.50
N GLU A 171 -15.87 16.50 4.59
CA GLU A 171 -16.07 17.00 3.24
C GLU A 171 -17.55 17.31 3.02
N ARG A 172 -17.83 18.32 2.21
CA ARG A 172 -19.15 18.64 1.72
C ARG A 172 -19.09 18.76 0.20
N LEU A 173 -19.90 17.98 -0.49
CA LEU A 173 -20.17 18.17 -1.92
C LEU A 173 -21.02 19.41 -2.10
N VAL A 174 -20.56 20.33 -2.95
CA VAL A 174 -21.25 21.61 -3.27
C VAL A 174 -21.77 21.53 -4.69
#